data_bdb2d1384e12a96dfec6e079c1596103
#
_entry.id   bdb2d1384e12a96dfec6e079c1596103
#
_cell.length_a   1.000
_cell.length_b   1.000
_cell.length_c   1.000
_cell.angle_alpha   90.00
_cell.angle_beta   90.00
_cell.angle_gamma   90.00
#
_symmetry.space_group_name_H-M   'P 1'
#
loop_
_entity.id
_entity.type
_entity.pdbx_description
1 polymer ?
#
loop_
_entity_poly.entity_id
_entity_poly.type
_entity_poly.pdbx_seq_one_letter_code
_entity_poly.pdbx_strand_id
1 'polypeptide(L)'
;MRIAIDARKLHDFGIGTYIRNLLKYLARLDRETEYLLLCRPQDVKLADGLGPNFRAVVEPSRPYSVAEQVMLPARLVMQNVTLLHEPHYVLPPLVPCRAVVTIHDCIHLMFPQYLPNRLAYAYARANLWVAAKRAERIFTVSETSKADILRYC
;
A
#
# COMPACT_ATOMS: atom_id res chain seq x y z
N MET A 1 17.15 5.67 -7.14
CA MET A 1 15.69 5.80 -6.98
C MET A 1 15.35 5.40 -5.55
N ARG A 2 14.36 6.06 -4.93
CA ARG A 2 13.94 5.76 -3.56
C ARG A 2 12.47 5.33 -3.57
N ILE A 3 12.20 4.09 -3.21
CA ILE A 3 10.87 3.49 -3.22
C ILE A 3 10.39 3.30 -1.78
N ALA A 4 9.24 3.85 -1.44
CA ALA A 4 8.56 3.52 -0.19
C ALA A 4 7.58 2.36 -0.42
N ILE A 5 7.57 1.40 0.49
CA ILE A 5 6.59 0.29 0.51
C ILE A 5 5.83 0.36 1.83
N ASP A 6 4.50 0.44 1.78
CA ASP A 6 3.70 0.41 3.00
C ASP A 6 3.62 -1.01 3.57
N ALA A 7 4.37 -1.26 4.63
CA ALA A 7 4.42 -2.53 5.33
C ALA A 7 3.59 -2.55 6.62
N ARG A 8 2.75 -1.52 6.90
CA ARG A 8 1.95 -1.44 8.13
C ARG A 8 0.93 -2.59 8.27
N LYS A 9 0.58 -3.23 7.14
CA LYS A 9 -0.31 -4.40 7.07
C LYS A 9 0.42 -5.75 7.05
N LEU A 10 1.67 -5.78 7.50
CA LEU A 10 2.51 -6.99 7.51
C LEU A 10 1.87 -8.19 8.23
N HIS A 11 1.01 -7.94 9.22
CA HIS A 11 0.33 -8.95 10.03
C HIS A 11 -1.10 -9.27 9.55
N ASP A 12 -1.59 -8.56 8.53
CA ASP A 12 -2.91 -8.83 7.96
C ASP A 12 -2.82 -10.06 7.03
N PHE A 13 -3.59 -11.09 7.27
CA PHE A 13 -3.65 -12.37 6.55
C PHE A 13 -2.98 -12.40 5.15
N GLY A 14 -3.77 -12.36 4.06
CA GLY A 14 -3.26 -12.44 2.68
C GLY A 14 -2.38 -11.27 2.29
N ILE A 15 -2.73 -10.03 2.69
CA ILE A 15 -1.95 -8.82 2.42
C ILE A 15 -0.57 -8.92 3.07
N GLY A 16 -0.51 -9.35 4.33
CA GLY A 16 0.76 -9.52 5.02
C GLY A 16 1.64 -10.60 4.38
N THR A 17 1.04 -11.68 3.89
CA THR A 17 1.77 -12.72 3.15
C THR A 17 2.33 -12.17 1.83
N TYR A 18 1.54 -11.38 1.11
CA TYR A 18 1.98 -10.69 -0.09
C TYR A 18 3.18 -9.76 0.21
N ILE A 19 3.07 -8.90 1.23
CA ILE A 19 4.13 -7.96 1.63
C ILE A 19 5.42 -8.73 1.97
N ARG A 20 5.35 -9.75 2.82
CA ARG A 20 6.54 -10.55 3.20
C ARG A 20 7.22 -11.17 2.00
N ASN A 21 6.47 -11.75 1.07
CA ASN A 21 7.04 -12.34 -0.14
C ASN A 21 7.62 -11.26 -1.06
N LEU A 22 6.93 -10.15 -1.27
CA LEU A 22 7.43 -9.02 -2.05
C LEU A 22 8.79 -8.56 -1.53
N LEU A 23 8.91 -8.27 -0.23
CA LEU A 23 10.16 -7.82 0.39
C LEU A 23 11.27 -8.86 0.27
N LYS A 24 10.95 -10.13 0.51
CA LYS A 24 11.90 -11.25 0.37
C LYS A 24 12.49 -11.33 -1.04
N TYR A 25 11.65 -11.18 -2.08
CA TYR A 25 12.13 -11.27 -3.47
C TYR A 25 12.83 -10.00 -3.92
N LEU A 26 12.35 -8.81 -3.55
CA LEU A 26 13.07 -7.56 -3.81
C LEU A 26 14.48 -7.59 -3.19
N ALA A 27 14.61 -8.04 -1.94
CA ALA A 27 15.89 -8.17 -1.27
C ALA A 27 16.88 -9.14 -1.97
N ARG A 28 16.38 -10.09 -2.76
CA ARG A 28 17.21 -11.02 -3.54
C ARG A 28 17.60 -10.47 -4.90
N LEU A 29 16.69 -9.74 -5.54
CA LEU A 29 16.78 -9.36 -6.94
C LEU A 29 17.39 -7.97 -7.15
N ASP A 30 17.23 -7.07 -6.17
CA ASP A 30 17.65 -5.68 -6.30
C ASP A 30 18.53 -5.24 -5.12
N ARG A 31 19.72 -4.74 -5.41
CA ARG A 31 20.70 -4.25 -4.44
C ARG A 31 21.02 -2.76 -4.61
N GLU A 32 20.46 -2.13 -5.63
CA GLU A 32 20.78 -0.76 -6.02
C GLU A 32 19.71 0.25 -5.59
N THR A 33 18.44 -0.14 -5.64
CA THR A 33 17.32 0.71 -5.26
C THR A 33 17.25 0.85 -3.74
N GLU A 34 17.08 2.06 -3.25
CA GLU A 34 16.84 2.32 -1.82
C GLU A 34 15.36 2.09 -1.50
N TYR A 35 15.09 1.17 -0.57
CA TYR A 35 13.75 0.82 -0.11
C TYR A 35 13.47 1.37 1.29
N LEU A 36 12.41 2.16 1.43
CA LEU A 36 11.88 2.63 2.71
C LEU A 36 10.65 1.80 3.07
N LEU A 37 10.72 1.05 4.17
CA LEU A 37 9.60 0.27 4.66
C LEU A 37 8.81 1.11 5.67
N LEU A 38 7.64 1.62 5.27
CA LEU A 38 6.75 2.31 6.19
C LEU A 38 6.13 1.24 7.09
N CYS A 39 6.44 1.27 8.37
CA CYS A 39 6.07 0.21 9.30
C CYS A 39 5.51 0.76 10.62
N ARG A 40 4.85 -0.10 11.39
CA ARG A 40 4.44 0.21 12.76
C ARG A 40 5.66 0.21 13.68
N PRO A 41 5.62 0.90 14.85
CA PRO A 41 6.75 0.94 15.77
C PRO A 41 7.32 -0.43 16.17
N GLN A 42 6.46 -1.46 16.32
CA GLN A 42 6.89 -2.80 16.66
C GLN A 42 7.62 -3.54 15.54
N ASP A 43 7.49 -3.07 14.30
CA ASP A 43 8.02 -3.73 13.09
C ASP A 43 9.30 -3.09 12.55
N VAL A 44 9.94 -2.19 13.32
CA VAL A 44 11.17 -1.47 12.87
C VAL A 44 12.31 -2.42 12.47
N LYS A 45 12.37 -3.59 13.09
CA LYS A 45 13.38 -4.61 12.78
C LYS A 45 13.11 -5.36 11.47
N LEU A 46 12.02 -5.07 10.79
CA LEU A 46 11.66 -5.70 9.51
C LEU A 46 12.78 -5.56 8.46
N ALA A 47 13.49 -4.44 8.47
CA ALA A 47 14.55 -4.17 7.51
C ALA A 47 15.85 -4.90 7.79
N ASP A 48 16.11 -5.33 9.04
CA ASP A 48 17.42 -5.84 9.49
C ASP A 48 17.91 -7.08 8.72
N GLY A 49 17.00 -7.90 8.24
CA GLY A 49 17.31 -9.14 7.50
C GLY A 49 17.22 -9.04 5.97
N LEU A 50 16.86 -7.86 5.41
CA LEU A 50 16.59 -7.73 3.98
C LEU A 50 17.81 -7.29 3.17
N GLY A 51 18.66 -6.44 3.73
CA GLY A 51 19.86 -5.95 3.08
C GLY A 51 20.15 -4.46 3.37
N PRO A 52 21.35 -3.97 3.04
CA PRO A 52 21.78 -2.61 3.39
C PRO A 52 21.00 -1.49 2.67
N ASN A 53 20.34 -1.83 1.58
CA ASN A 53 19.50 -0.91 0.80
C ASN A 53 18.05 -0.83 1.30
N PHE A 54 17.71 -1.54 2.40
CA PHE A 54 16.40 -1.46 3.05
C PHE A 54 16.49 -0.69 4.37
N ARG A 55 15.55 0.20 4.60
CA ARG A 55 15.45 0.98 5.83
C ARG A 55 14.01 1.08 6.32
N ALA A 56 13.78 0.81 7.60
CA ALA A 56 12.49 1.00 8.24
C ALA A 56 12.24 2.48 8.57
N VAL A 57 11.03 2.95 8.32
CA VAL A 57 10.55 4.29 8.66
C VAL A 57 9.22 4.13 9.41
N VAL A 58 9.17 4.60 10.65
CA VAL A 58 7.95 4.50 11.45
C VAL A 58 6.88 5.44 10.92
N GLU A 59 5.72 4.87 10.56
CA GLU A 59 4.50 5.58 10.22
C GLU A 59 3.39 5.21 11.22
N PRO A 60 3.12 6.08 12.23
CA PRO A 60 2.22 5.76 13.32
C PRO A 60 0.75 5.93 12.98
N SER A 61 0.42 6.60 11.86
CA SER A 61 -0.99 6.78 11.47
C SER A 61 -1.68 5.43 11.26
N ARG A 62 -2.89 5.31 11.77
CA ARG A 62 -3.68 4.09 11.58
C ARG A 62 -4.14 4.00 10.12
N PRO A 63 -4.00 2.83 9.47
CA PRO A 63 -4.60 2.59 8.17
C PRO A 63 -6.09 2.92 8.19
N TYR A 64 -6.60 3.48 7.08
CA TYR A 64 -7.98 3.94 6.90
C TYR A 64 -8.40 5.16 7.75
N SER A 65 -7.47 5.87 8.39
CA SER A 65 -7.77 7.08 9.15
C SER A 65 -7.63 8.35 8.31
N VAL A 66 -8.33 9.42 8.72
CA VAL A 66 -8.15 10.74 8.11
C VAL A 66 -6.72 11.25 8.32
N ALA A 67 -6.11 10.94 9.46
CA ALA A 67 -4.72 11.30 9.76
C ALA A 67 -3.74 10.73 8.74
N GLU A 68 -3.96 9.51 8.26
CA GLU A 68 -3.17 8.88 7.21
C GLU A 68 -3.12 9.72 5.93
N GLN A 69 -4.25 10.34 5.56
CA GLN A 69 -4.36 11.12 4.32
C GLN A 69 -3.45 12.37 4.31
N VAL A 70 -2.98 12.80 5.48
CA VAL A 70 -2.09 13.95 5.64
C VAL A 70 -0.68 13.53 6.06
N MET A 71 -0.59 12.64 7.05
CA MET A 71 0.71 12.24 7.63
C MET A 71 1.54 11.43 6.65
N LEU A 72 0.93 10.51 5.91
CA LEU A 72 1.66 9.70 4.93
C LEU A 72 2.25 10.57 3.81
N PRO A 73 1.51 11.45 3.11
CA PRO A 73 2.11 12.38 2.15
C PRO A 73 3.23 13.23 2.71
N ALA A 74 3.07 13.81 3.90
CA ALA A 74 4.12 14.58 4.55
C ALA A 74 5.39 13.74 4.80
N ARG A 75 5.23 12.50 5.24
CA ARG A 75 6.33 11.55 5.44
C ARG A 75 7.07 11.26 4.13
N LEU A 76 6.34 11.03 3.05
CA LEU A 76 6.92 10.76 1.74
C LEU A 76 7.77 11.93 1.23
N VAL A 77 7.30 13.18 1.43
CA VAL A 77 8.07 14.39 1.13
C VAL A 77 9.34 14.45 1.96
N MET A 78 9.23 14.33 3.29
CA MET A 78 10.38 14.41 4.20
C MET A 78 11.46 13.35 3.90
N GLN A 79 11.05 12.20 3.38
CA GLN A 79 11.95 11.10 3.02
C GLN A 79 12.42 11.17 1.56
N ASN A 80 12.05 12.19 0.78
CA ASN A 80 12.37 12.32 -0.65
C ASN A 80 12.02 11.06 -1.46
N VAL A 81 10.83 10.50 -1.22
CA VAL A 81 10.35 9.32 -1.91
C VAL A 81 10.01 9.66 -3.37
N THR A 82 10.46 8.82 -4.31
CA THR A 82 10.18 8.99 -5.74
C THR A 82 9.06 8.11 -6.24
N LEU A 83 8.81 6.99 -5.55
CA LEU A 83 7.73 6.05 -5.84
C LEU A 83 7.18 5.47 -4.54
N LEU A 84 5.87 5.48 -4.37
CA LEU A 84 5.17 4.74 -3.31
C LEU A 84 4.59 3.46 -3.89
N HIS A 85 4.85 2.32 -3.26
CA HIS A 85 4.09 1.09 -3.46
C HIS A 85 3.14 0.89 -2.28
N GLU A 86 1.85 0.97 -2.58
CA GLU A 86 0.78 0.71 -1.63
C GLU A 86 0.24 -0.70 -1.85
N PRO A 87 0.53 -1.69 -0.95
CA PRO A 87 0.12 -3.08 -1.14
C PRO A 87 -1.37 -3.33 -0.89
N HIS A 88 -2.18 -2.31 -0.85
CA HIS A 88 -3.64 -2.35 -0.80
C HIS A 88 -4.23 -1.11 -1.48
N TYR A 89 -5.57 -1.02 -1.55
CA TYR A 89 -6.26 -0.02 -2.36
C TYR A 89 -6.40 1.38 -1.73
N VAL A 90 -5.91 1.63 -0.52
CA VAL A 90 -6.00 2.97 0.10
C VAL A 90 -4.78 3.79 -0.29
N LEU A 91 -4.99 4.72 -1.19
CA LEU A 91 -3.97 5.66 -1.65
C LEU A 91 -4.39 7.08 -1.31
N PRO A 92 -3.58 7.87 -0.57
CA PRO A 92 -3.89 9.27 -0.33
C PRO A 92 -4.08 10.04 -1.65
N PRO A 93 -5.15 10.84 -1.79
CA PRO A 93 -5.41 11.59 -3.03
C PRO A 93 -4.29 12.57 -3.40
N LEU A 94 -3.60 13.11 -2.39
CA LEU A 94 -2.50 14.08 -2.54
C LEU A 94 -1.13 13.43 -2.32
N VAL A 95 -0.95 12.18 -2.79
CA VAL A 95 0.38 11.56 -2.77
C VAL A 95 1.37 12.41 -3.59
N PRO A 96 2.55 12.79 -3.01
CA PRO A 96 3.45 13.77 -3.63
C PRO A 96 4.42 13.17 -4.66
N CYS A 97 4.40 11.86 -4.85
CA CYS A 97 5.28 11.12 -5.75
C CYS A 97 4.47 10.19 -6.66
N ARG A 98 5.15 9.50 -7.56
CA ARG A 98 4.53 8.41 -8.34
C ARG A 98 4.04 7.33 -7.39
N ALA A 99 2.95 6.65 -7.73
CA ALA A 99 2.40 5.60 -6.90
C ALA A 99 2.01 4.37 -7.73
N VAL A 100 2.25 3.20 -7.17
CA VAL A 100 1.69 1.93 -7.64
C VAL A 100 0.89 1.30 -6.51
N VAL A 101 -0.20 0.64 -6.82
CA VAL A 101 -1.06 -0.01 -5.83
C VAL A 101 -1.23 -1.48 -6.16
N THR A 102 -1.44 -2.30 -5.13
CA THR A 102 -1.89 -3.68 -5.32
C THR A 102 -3.33 -3.79 -4.83
N ILE A 103 -4.25 -4.06 -5.74
CA ILE A 103 -5.66 -4.33 -5.41
C ILE A 103 -5.85 -5.85 -5.44
N HIS A 104 -6.07 -6.45 -4.27
CA HIS A 104 -6.22 -7.90 -4.14
C HIS A 104 -7.57 -8.39 -4.65
N ASP A 105 -8.63 -7.65 -4.35
CA ASP A 105 -10.01 -7.91 -4.76
C ASP A 105 -10.88 -6.65 -4.70
N CYS A 106 -12.12 -6.77 -5.17
CA CYS A 106 -13.16 -5.74 -5.10
C CYS A 106 -14.33 -6.17 -4.19
N ILE A 107 -14.08 -7.03 -3.19
CA ILE A 107 -15.12 -7.63 -2.34
C ILE A 107 -16.03 -6.58 -1.70
N HIS A 108 -15.50 -5.45 -1.28
CA HIS A 108 -16.25 -4.36 -0.66
C HIS A 108 -17.24 -3.67 -1.62
N LEU A 109 -16.95 -3.69 -2.93
CA LEU A 109 -17.87 -3.18 -3.95
C LEU A 109 -18.88 -4.24 -4.40
N MET A 110 -18.46 -5.50 -4.48
CA MET A 110 -19.28 -6.61 -4.91
C MET A 110 -20.31 -7.02 -3.85
N PHE A 111 -19.93 -6.95 -2.57
CA PHE A 111 -20.72 -7.44 -1.44
C PHE A 111 -20.83 -6.38 -0.34
N PRO A 112 -21.53 -5.26 -0.61
CA PRO A 112 -21.64 -4.15 0.35
C PRO A 112 -22.32 -4.53 1.66
N GLN A 113 -23.08 -5.63 1.70
CA GLN A 113 -23.73 -6.16 2.90
C GLN A 113 -22.72 -6.63 3.97
N TYR A 114 -21.47 -6.91 3.62
CA TYR A 114 -20.43 -7.28 4.58
C TYR A 114 -19.75 -6.05 5.23
N LEU A 115 -20.06 -4.86 4.77
CA LEU A 115 -19.56 -3.63 5.37
C LEU A 115 -20.49 -3.18 6.53
N PRO A 116 -19.92 -2.57 7.59
CA PRO A 116 -20.68 -2.23 8.78
C PRO A 116 -21.79 -1.16 8.53
N ASN A 117 -21.62 -0.33 7.51
CA ASN A 117 -22.58 0.72 7.19
C ASN A 117 -22.31 1.33 5.78
N ARG A 118 -23.23 2.21 5.35
CA ARG A 118 -23.13 2.90 4.04
C ARG A 118 -21.92 3.83 3.92
N LEU A 119 -21.44 4.40 5.02
CA LEU A 119 -20.27 5.26 5.01
C LEU A 119 -18.99 4.44 4.72
N ALA A 120 -18.88 3.23 5.29
CA ALA A 120 -17.79 2.33 4.98
C ALA A 120 -17.77 1.92 3.50
N TYR A 121 -18.95 1.69 2.91
CA TYR A 121 -19.07 1.45 1.47
C TYR A 121 -18.62 2.65 0.63
N ALA A 122 -19.13 3.85 0.97
CA ALA A 122 -18.75 5.07 0.26
C ALA A 122 -17.22 5.34 0.37
N TYR A 123 -16.64 5.09 1.55
CA TYR A 123 -15.21 5.21 1.77
C TYR A 123 -14.42 4.20 0.93
N ALA A 124 -14.80 2.91 0.93
CA ALA A 124 -14.14 1.89 0.13
C ALA A 124 -14.20 2.22 -1.37
N ARG A 125 -15.38 2.63 -1.85
CA ARG A 125 -15.59 3.03 -3.25
C ARG A 125 -14.73 4.23 -3.63
N ALA A 126 -14.68 5.26 -2.77
CA ALA A 126 -13.88 6.46 -3.03
C ALA A 126 -12.38 6.11 -3.09
N ASN A 127 -11.87 5.30 -2.16
CA ASN A 127 -10.46 4.90 -2.15
C ASN A 127 -10.09 4.03 -3.37
N LEU A 128 -10.93 3.06 -3.74
CA LEU A 128 -10.71 2.26 -4.95
C LEU A 128 -10.69 3.13 -6.21
N TRP A 129 -11.61 4.10 -6.29
CA TRP A 129 -11.64 5.06 -7.40
C TRP A 129 -10.37 5.93 -7.42
N VAL A 130 -9.95 6.47 -6.26
CA VAL A 130 -8.70 7.26 -6.16
C VAL A 130 -7.51 6.41 -6.58
N ALA A 131 -7.39 5.18 -6.07
CA ALA A 131 -6.33 4.26 -6.45
C ALA A 131 -6.30 4.02 -7.97
N ALA A 132 -7.46 3.75 -8.57
CA ALA A 132 -7.58 3.52 -10.01
C ALA A 132 -7.18 4.73 -10.86
N LYS A 133 -7.45 5.96 -10.38
CA LYS A 133 -7.17 7.20 -11.11
C LYS A 133 -5.79 7.78 -10.85
N ARG A 134 -5.22 7.54 -9.68
CA ARG A 134 -3.96 8.17 -9.25
C ARG A 134 -2.75 7.24 -9.35
N ALA A 135 -2.96 5.93 -9.26
CA ALA A 135 -1.87 4.99 -9.42
C ALA A 135 -1.37 4.96 -10.86
N GLU A 136 -0.06 4.97 -11.04
CA GLU A 136 0.58 4.83 -12.35
C GLU A 136 0.44 3.40 -12.89
N ARG A 137 0.42 2.43 -11.98
CA ARG A 137 0.16 1.01 -12.26
C ARG A 137 -0.62 0.38 -11.12
N ILE A 138 -1.48 -0.55 -11.49
CA ILE A 138 -2.22 -1.39 -10.57
C ILE A 138 -1.74 -2.82 -10.74
N PHE A 139 -1.29 -3.42 -9.64
CA PHE A 139 -1.03 -4.85 -9.56
C PHE A 139 -2.24 -5.57 -9.00
N THR A 140 -2.42 -6.82 -9.39
CA THR A 140 -3.44 -7.69 -8.80
C THR A 140 -2.95 -9.13 -8.78
N VAL A 141 -3.65 -9.98 -8.04
CA VAL A 141 -3.18 -11.34 -7.70
C VAL A 141 -3.77 -12.43 -8.60
N SER A 142 -4.77 -12.10 -9.44
CA SER A 142 -5.41 -13.05 -10.35
C SER A 142 -6.09 -12.37 -11.53
N GLU A 143 -6.35 -13.13 -12.61
CA GLU A 143 -7.14 -12.64 -13.74
C GLU A 143 -8.59 -12.34 -13.36
N THR A 144 -9.16 -13.10 -12.40
CA THR A 144 -10.49 -12.82 -11.86
C THR A 144 -10.52 -11.45 -11.17
N SER A 145 -9.56 -11.18 -10.27
CA SER A 145 -9.46 -9.87 -9.61
C SER A 145 -9.23 -8.74 -10.60
N LYS A 146 -8.47 -8.98 -11.67
CA LYS A 146 -8.28 -8.01 -12.75
C LYS A 146 -9.60 -7.69 -13.48
N ALA A 147 -10.39 -8.71 -13.79
CA ALA A 147 -11.71 -8.52 -14.41
C ALA A 147 -12.64 -7.72 -13.50
N ASP A 148 -12.63 -7.99 -12.19
CA ASP A 148 -13.42 -7.26 -11.21
C ASP A 148 -12.96 -5.80 -11.09
N ILE A 149 -11.65 -5.53 -11.06
CA ILE A 149 -11.12 -4.16 -11.05
C ILE A 149 -11.59 -3.39 -12.28
N LEU A 150 -11.50 -3.97 -13.47
CA LEU A 150 -11.95 -3.34 -14.71
C LEU A 150 -13.45 -3.08 -14.75
N ARG A 151 -14.25 -3.88 -14.01
CA ARG A 151 -15.70 -3.75 -13.95
C ARG A 151 -16.17 -2.73 -12.92
N TYR A 152 -15.51 -2.65 -11.75
CA TYR A 152 -16.01 -1.89 -10.58
C TYR A 152 -15.22 -0.61 -10.30
N CYS A 153 -14.02 -0.44 -10.84
CA CYS A 153 -13.15 0.73 -10.65
C CYS A 153 -12.95 1.56 -11.92
#